data_37a380237461d7b38559759e1260196c
#
_entry.id   37a380237461d7b38559759e1260196c
#
_cell.length_a   1.000
_cell.length_b   1.000
_cell.length_c   1.000
_cell.angle_alpha   90.00
_cell.angle_beta   90.00
_cell.angle_gamma   90.00
#
_symmetry.space_group_name_H-M   'P 1'
#
loop_
_entity.id
_entity.type
_entity.pdbx_description
1 polymer ?
#
loop_
_entity_poly.entity_id
_entity_poly.type
_entity_poly.pdbx_seq_one_letter_code
_entity_poly.pdbx_strand_id
1 'polypeptide(L)'
;MHAIRRILVAVKNPDSRKQRGIDKAIHIAKRLGASIELYHAISTPVFLDLQPLTGSSLADLKREALELRTKRLEAHASRTGVRGVEVTCKVDWDYPPHEAIVRRAVHSRADLIIAECHEGSRLKPWLMHLTDWELLRTSPVPVLLLKNTRLYRRPAILAAVDPSHAHAKPARLDSEIIAAGEGLASSLRGSLHAVHANYPAMVGLTLGDPGLDAVTLSTTYQDQKRRAAADFKAFAEKAGIAPARRHLVSGDPVYAIPDAAKATRAQIVVMGAVSRSGLKRVFIGNTAERVLNSLPCDVLVVKPPRFEARVNGKARGMRVVAPPPLMPLPV
;
A
#
# COMPACT_ATOMS: atom_id res chain seq x y z
N MET A 1 4.60 -15.36 -4.71
CA MET A 1 3.69 -15.00 -3.58
C MET A 1 2.91 -16.25 -3.18
N HIS A 2 2.77 -16.54 -1.88
CA HIS A 2 1.90 -17.63 -1.43
C HIS A 2 0.44 -17.30 -1.77
N ALA A 3 -0.42 -18.33 -1.83
CA ALA A 3 -1.84 -18.11 -2.03
C ALA A 3 -2.40 -17.20 -0.92
N ILE A 4 -3.14 -16.16 -1.30
CA ILE A 4 -3.81 -15.27 -0.34
C ILE A 4 -5.00 -16.02 0.26
N ARG A 5 -4.92 -16.36 1.54
CA ARG A 5 -5.97 -17.08 2.28
C ARG A 5 -6.60 -16.24 3.37
N ARG A 6 -5.88 -15.25 3.89
CA ARG A 6 -6.34 -14.37 4.98
C ARG A 6 -6.13 -12.92 4.59
N ILE A 7 -7.18 -12.14 4.64
CA ILE A 7 -7.17 -10.72 4.29
C ILE A 7 -7.52 -9.91 5.53
N LEU A 8 -6.63 -8.99 5.93
CA LEU A 8 -6.96 -7.97 6.91
C LEU A 8 -7.51 -6.74 6.20
N VAL A 9 -8.70 -6.30 6.56
CA VAL A 9 -9.32 -5.08 6.03
C VAL A 9 -9.24 -3.99 7.09
N ALA A 10 -8.43 -2.97 6.85
CA ALA A 10 -8.29 -1.83 7.74
C ALA A 10 -9.48 -0.87 7.58
N VAL A 11 -10.39 -0.87 8.54
CA VAL A 11 -11.59 -0.03 8.54
C VAL A 11 -11.29 1.26 9.31
N LYS A 12 -11.35 2.40 8.62
CA LYS A 12 -11.04 3.71 9.22
C LYS A 12 -12.14 4.20 10.15
N ASN A 13 -13.37 4.18 9.67
CA ASN A 13 -14.53 4.68 10.39
C ASN A 13 -15.68 3.66 10.37
N PRO A 14 -15.85 2.86 11.42
CA PRO A 14 -16.92 1.89 11.50
C PRO A 14 -18.33 2.52 11.52
N ASP A 15 -18.45 3.81 11.88
CA ASP A 15 -19.75 4.51 11.94
C ASP A 15 -20.25 4.95 10.57
N SER A 16 -19.41 4.95 9.54
CA SER A 16 -19.85 5.30 8.21
C SER A 16 -20.88 4.31 7.68
N ARG A 17 -22.02 4.83 7.20
CA ARG A 17 -23.06 3.97 6.60
C ARG A 17 -22.61 3.31 5.30
N LYS A 18 -21.71 3.94 4.56
CA LYS A 18 -21.18 3.45 3.27
C LYS A 18 -19.78 2.90 3.50
N GLN A 19 -19.62 1.60 3.38
CA GLN A 19 -18.36 0.86 3.56
C GLN A 19 -17.93 0.21 2.25
N ARG A 20 -17.76 1.04 1.22
CA ARG A 20 -17.45 0.55 -0.14
C ARG A 20 -16.14 -0.23 -0.23
N GLY A 21 -15.16 0.08 0.62
CA GLY A 21 -13.93 -0.67 0.71
C GLY A 21 -14.14 -2.07 1.28
N ILE A 22 -15.05 -2.22 2.25
CA ILE A 22 -15.45 -3.54 2.76
C ILE A 22 -16.11 -4.35 1.64
N ASP A 23 -17.07 -3.77 0.90
CA ASP A 23 -17.74 -4.44 -0.22
C ASP A 23 -16.74 -4.93 -1.28
N LYS A 24 -15.75 -4.07 -1.60
CA LYS A 24 -14.70 -4.41 -2.56
C LYS A 24 -13.77 -5.49 -2.03
N ALA A 25 -13.38 -5.42 -0.75
CA ALA A 25 -12.55 -6.44 -0.09
C ALA A 25 -13.26 -7.80 -0.08
N ILE A 26 -14.55 -7.84 0.22
CA ILE A 26 -15.36 -9.05 0.16
C ILE A 26 -15.41 -9.62 -1.26
N HIS A 27 -15.60 -8.76 -2.27
CA HIS A 27 -15.56 -9.19 -3.66
C HIS A 27 -14.23 -9.85 -4.02
N ILE A 28 -13.11 -9.28 -3.56
CA ILE A 28 -11.76 -9.83 -3.76
C ILE A 28 -11.63 -11.17 -3.02
N ALA A 29 -12.00 -11.23 -1.75
CA ALA A 29 -11.90 -12.43 -0.93
C ALA A 29 -12.68 -13.60 -1.50
N LYS A 30 -13.91 -13.33 -1.98
CA LYS A 30 -14.74 -14.36 -2.65
C LYS A 30 -14.06 -14.94 -3.89
N ARG A 31 -13.35 -14.11 -4.66
CA ARG A 31 -12.61 -14.56 -5.84
C ARG A 31 -11.34 -15.34 -5.49
N LEU A 32 -10.73 -15.00 -4.37
CA LEU A 32 -9.52 -15.65 -3.87
C LEU A 32 -9.79 -16.90 -3.03
N GLY A 33 -11.03 -17.12 -2.59
CA GLY A 33 -11.35 -18.15 -1.59
C GLY A 33 -10.74 -17.86 -0.23
N ALA A 34 -10.61 -16.57 0.14
CA ALA A 34 -9.95 -16.10 1.34
C ALA A 34 -10.95 -15.73 2.44
N SER A 35 -10.54 -15.88 3.70
CA SER A 35 -11.24 -15.30 4.85
C SER A 35 -10.89 -13.83 5.03
N ILE A 36 -11.76 -13.07 5.71
CA ILE A 36 -11.57 -11.65 6.01
C ILE A 36 -11.59 -11.42 7.50
N GLU A 37 -10.68 -10.58 7.97
CA GLU A 37 -10.78 -9.94 9.27
C GLU A 37 -10.98 -8.44 9.07
N LEU A 38 -12.14 -7.91 9.50
CA LEU A 38 -12.39 -6.47 9.58
C LEU A 38 -11.72 -5.94 10.84
N TYR A 39 -10.77 -5.04 10.70
CA TYR A 39 -9.99 -4.49 11.79
C TYR A 39 -10.13 -2.98 11.89
N HIS A 40 -10.40 -2.50 13.10
CA HIS A 40 -10.41 -1.08 13.43
C HIS A 40 -9.52 -0.79 14.63
N ALA A 41 -8.59 0.17 14.47
CA ALA A 41 -7.78 0.69 15.56
C ALA A 41 -8.38 2.01 16.07
N ILE A 42 -8.84 2.04 17.33
CA ILE A 42 -9.19 3.29 18.00
C ILE A 42 -7.87 3.98 18.36
N SER A 43 -7.56 5.06 17.69
CA SER A 43 -6.30 5.81 17.90
C SER A 43 -6.51 7.21 18.44
N THR A 44 -7.77 7.60 18.71
CA THR A 44 -8.10 8.89 19.28
C THR A 44 -7.54 9.02 20.69
N PRO A 45 -6.81 10.10 21.00
CA PRO A 45 -6.36 10.33 22.37
C PRO A 45 -7.55 10.60 23.30
N VAL A 46 -7.44 10.14 24.53
CA VAL A 46 -8.38 10.50 25.60
C VAL A 46 -7.77 11.66 26.37
N PHE A 47 -8.47 12.78 26.41
CA PHE A 47 -8.11 13.92 27.22
C PHE A 47 -8.71 13.72 28.60
N LEU A 48 -7.85 13.69 29.64
CA LEU A 48 -8.31 13.74 31.03
C LEU A 48 -8.62 15.20 31.34
N ASP A 49 -9.89 15.57 31.29
CA ASP A 49 -10.32 16.82 31.86
C ASP A 49 -10.25 16.71 33.39
N LEU A 50 -9.79 17.77 34.07
CA LEU A 50 -9.62 17.78 35.53
C LEU A 50 -10.97 17.71 36.31
N GLN A 51 -12.09 17.72 35.61
CA GLN A 51 -13.38 17.44 36.23
C GLN A 51 -13.47 15.96 36.61
N PRO A 52 -13.85 15.64 37.84
CA PRO A 52 -14.04 14.25 38.23
C PRO A 52 -15.02 13.61 37.25
N LEU A 53 -14.58 12.58 36.53
CA LEU A 53 -15.48 11.73 35.74
C LEU A 53 -16.54 11.20 36.70
N THR A 54 -17.72 11.79 36.66
CA THR A 54 -18.84 11.40 37.50
C THR A 54 -19.24 9.96 37.16
N GLY A 55 -18.71 9.00 37.91
CA GLY A 55 -19.21 7.63 37.97
C GLY A 55 -18.60 6.60 37.02
N SER A 56 -17.90 6.95 35.95
CA SER A 56 -17.34 5.96 35.00
C SER A 56 -15.81 5.92 35.07
N SER A 57 -15.26 4.73 35.28
CA SER A 57 -13.81 4.55 35.23
C SER A 57 -13.28 4.62 33.78
N LEU A 58 -11.99 4.97 33.58
CA LEU A 58 -11.32 4.91 32.29
C LEU A 58 -11.43 3.51 31.64
N ALA A 59 -11.47 2.47 32.47
CA ALA A 59 -11.64 1.09 32.02
C ALA A 59 -13.05 0.84 31.44
N ASP A 60 -14.08 1.43 32.04
CA ASP A 60 -15.46 1.33 31.56
C ASP A 60 -15.64 2.05 30.23
N LEU A 61 -15.11 3.27 30.10
CA LEU A 61 -15.13 4.01 28.85
C LEU A 61 -14.43 3.25 27.73
N LYS A 62 -13.28 2.63 28.06
CA LYS A 62 -12.56 1.79 27.10
C LYS A 62 -13.39 0.60 26.67
N ARG A 63 -14.00 -0.12 27.60
CA ARG A 63 -14.83 -1.31 27.32
C ARG A 63 -16.02 -0.92 26.43
N GLU A 64 -16.75 0.12 26.80
CA GLU A 64 -17.92 0.59 26.05
C GLU A 64 -17.54 1.02 24.63
N ALA A 65 -16.47 1.77 24.45
CA ALA A 65 -15.99 2.19 23.14
C ALA A 65 -15.60 0.99 22.26
N LEU A 66 -14.92 -0.01 22.82
CA LEU A 66 -14.56 -1.24 22.10
C LEU A 66 -15.81 -2.03 21.69
N GLU A 67 -16.76 -2.21 22.61
CA GLU A 67 -18.02 -2.91 22.33
C GLU A 67 -18.84 -2.22 21.24
N LEU A 68 -18.98 -0.89 21.35
CA LEU A 68 -19.71 -0.10 20.35
C LEU A 68 -19.11 -0.24 18.95
N ARG A 69 -17.79 -0.11 18.83
CA ARG A 69 -17.09 -0.23 17.53
C ARG A 69 -17.16 -1.67 17.00
N THR A 70 -17.06 -2.67 17.86
CA THR A 70 -17.20 -4.07 17.46
C THR A 70 -18.60 -4.35 16.91
N LYS A 71 -19.67 -3.94 17.62
CA LYS A 71 -21.05 -4.05 17.13
C LYS A 71 -21.25 -3.37 15.77
N ARG A 72 -20.59 -2.22 15.54
CA ARG A 72 -20.64 -1.53 14.24
C ARG A 72 -19.98 -2.35 13.12
N LEU A 73 -18.81 -2.93 13.38
CA LEU A 73 -18.14 -3.79 12.39
C LEU A 73 -18.97 -5.05 12.10
N GLU A 74 -19.52 -5.70 13.12
CA GLU A 74 -20.37 -6.87 12.97
C GLU A 74 -21.64 -6.56 12.17
N ALA A 75 -22.25 -5.38 12.39
CA ALA A 75 -23.38 -4.93 11.58
C ALA A 75 -23.02 -4.73 10.10
N HIS A 76 -21.79 -4.29 9.79
CA HIS A 76 -21.32 -4.23 8.41
C HIS A 76 -21.06 -5.62 7.85
N ALA A 77 -20.44 -6.51 8.61
CA ALA A 77 -20.22 -7.90 8.21
C ALA A 77 -21.54 -8.61 7.88
N SER A 78 -22.56 -8.44 8.72
CA SER A 78 -23.89 -9.06 8.53
C SER A 78 -24.66 -8.50 7.33
N ARG A 79 -24.58 -7.19 7.07
CA ARG A 79 -25.26 -6.53 5.93
C ARG A 79 -24.78 -7.02 4.59
N THR A 80 -23.50 -7.34 4.50
CA THR A 80 -22.90 -7.76 3.24
C THR A 80 -23.36 -9.14 2.80
N GLY A 81 -24.10 -9.88 3.67
CA GLY A 81 -24.83 -11.11 3.32
C GLY A 81 -23.97 -12.14 2.59
N VAL A 82 -22.69 -12.21 2.92
CA VAL A 82 -21.73 -12.90 2.09
C VAL A 82 -21.77 -14.39 2.35
N ARG A 83 -22.68 -15.07 1.66
CA ARG A 83 -22.59 -16.52 1.57
C ARG A 83 -21.25 -16.90 0.93
N GLY A 84 -20.42 -17.64 1.67
CA GLY A 84 -19.17 -18.22 1.18
C GLY A 84 -17.88 -17.44 1.45
N VAL A 85 -17.89 -16.42 2.33
CA VAL A 85 -16.67 -15.80 2.87
C VAL A 85 -16.78 -15.77 4.40
N GLU A 86 -15.79 -16.31 5.08
CA GLU A 86 -15.68 -16.20 6.53
C GLU A 86 -15.22 -14.77 6.87
N VAL A 87 -16.00 -14.06 7.72
CA VAL A 87 -15.73 -12.70 8.16
C VAL A 87 -15.67 -12.64 9.67
N THR A 88 -14.53 -12.19 10.19
CA THR A 88 -14.34 -11.91 11.63
C THR A 88 -14.15 -10.41 11.84
N CYS A 89 -14.40 -9.94 13.06
CA CYS A 89 -14.27 -8.53 13.43
C CYS A 89 -13.34 -8.40 14.63
N LYS A 90 -12.46 -7.40 14.60
CA LYS A 90 -11.59 -7.08 15.71
C LYS A 90 -11.41 -5.57 15.85
N VAL A 91 -11.53 -5.08 17.07
CA VAL A 91 -11.27 -3.69 17.44
C VAL A 91 -10.25 -3.67 18.56
N ASP A 92 -9.23 -2.84 18.43
CA ASP A 92 -8.25 -2.60 19.47
C ASP A 92 -8.11 -1.10 19.72
N TRP A 93 -7.76 -0.72 20.94
CA TRP A 93 -7.34 0.63 21.23
C TRP A 93 -5.82 0.69 21.16
N ASP A 94 -5.31 1.24 20.09
CA ASP A 94 -3.86 1.25 19.80
C ASP A 94 -3.48 2.37 18.84
N TYR A 95 -2.25 2.87 18.98
CA TYR A 95 -1.72 3.96 18.14
C TYR A 95 -0.23 3.79 17.85
N PRO A 96 0.29 4.44 16.80
CA PRO A 96 -0.47 5.08 15.72
C PRO A 96 -1.19 4.02 14.86
N PRO A 97 -2.24 4.40 14.08
CA PRO A 97 -3.09 3.44 13.37
C PRO A 97 -2.35 2.49 12.45
N HIS A 98 -1.33 2.97 11.72
CA HIS A 98 -0.55 2.14 10.81
C HIS A 98 0.22 1.03 11.56
N GLU A 99 0.79 1.34 12.74
CA GLU A 99 1.46 0.32 13.54
C GLU A 99 0.47 -0.73 14.08
N ALA A 100 -0.70 -0.27 14.55
CA ALA A 100 -1.76 -1.17 15.02
C ALA A 100 -2.21 -2.13 13.91
N ILE A 101 -2.42 -1.62 12.67
CA ILE A 101 -2.77 -2.43 11.50
C ILE A 101 -1.66 -3.46 11.21
N VAL A 102 -0.40 -3.04 11.19
CA VAL A 102 0.73 -3.95 10.92
C VAL A 102 0.86 -5.01 12.01
N ARG A 103 0.78 -4.64 13.30
CA ARG A 103 0.79 -5.60 14.43
C ARG A 103 -0.31 -6.63 14.28
N ARG A 104 -1.53 -6.18 13.98
CA ARG A 104 -2.66 -7.08 13.81
C ARG A 104 -2.47 -8.01 12.62
N ALA A 105 -2.01 -7.49 11.48
CA ALA A 105 -1.76 -8.28 10.28
C ALA A 105 -0.71 -9.39 10.51
N VAL A 106 0.37 -9.06 11.22
CA VAL A 106 1.41 -10.04 11.59
C VAL A 106 0.85 -11.07 12.58
N HIS A 107 0.10 -10.63 13.61
CA HIS A 107 -0.50 -11.51 14.61
C HIS A 107 -1.52 -12.48 14.00
N SER A 108 -2.41 -11.99 13.14
CA SER A 108 -3.43 -12.80 12.46
C SER A 108 -2.86 -13.60 11.28
N ARG A 109 -1.56 -13.45 10.97
CA ARG A 109 -0.92 -14.06 9.80
C ARG A 109 -1.66 -13.73 8.51
N ALA A 110 -2.03 -12.46 8.34
CA ALA A 110 -2.66 -12.00 7.12
C ALA A 110 -1.69 -12.07 5.93
N ASP A 111 -2.19 -12.52 4.78
CA ASP A 111 -1.43 -12.60 3.53
C ASP A 111 -1.53 -11.30 2.73
N LEU A 112 -2.56 -10.50 3.01
CA LEU A 112 -2.86 -9.23 2.35
C LEU A 112 -3.53 -8.27 3.32
N ILE A 113 -3.10 -7.02 3.32
CA ILE A 113 -3.82 -5.91 3.95
C ILE A 113 -4.57 -5.17 2.85
N ILE A 114 -5.86 -4.91 3.07
CA ILE A 114 -6.65 -4.01 2.23
C ILE A 114 -6.99 -2.76 3.06
N ALA A 115 -6.66 -1.60 2.54
CA ALA A 115 -6.96 -0.31 3.16
C ALA A 115 -7.52 0.66 2.13
N GLU A 116 -8.52 1.47 2.51
CA GLU A 116 -8.94 2.59 1.68
C GLU A 116 -7.95 3.75 1.80
N CYS A 117 -7.55 4.30 0.66
CA CYS A 117 -6.81 5.55 0.64
C CYS A 117 -7.67 6.66 1.25
N HIS A 118 -7.07 7.57 1.99
CA HIS A 118 -7.81 8.72 2.49
C HIS A 118 -8.28 9.57 1.30
N GLU A 119 -9.57 9.88 1.27
CA GLU A 119 -10.06 10.89 0.34
C GLU A 119 -9.41 12.22 0.74
N GLY A 120 -8.53 12.73 -0.12
CA GLY A 120 -8.00 14.08 0.01
C GLY A 120 -9.13 15.11 -0.08
N SER A 121 -8.83 16.37 0.21
CA SER A 121 -9.79 17.46 0.01
C SER A 121 -10.28 17.46 -1.45
N ARG A 122 -11.45 18.07 -1.72
CA ARG A 122 -12.03 18.17 -3.08
C ARG A 122 -11.05 18.67 -4.14
N LEU A 123 -10.00 19.38 -3.72
CA LEU A 123 -8.95 19.95 -4.59
C LEU A 123 -7.80 18.96 -4.90
N LYS A 124 -7.60 17.93 -4.04
CA LYS A 124 -6.57 16.89 -4.24
C LYS A 124 -7.11 15.55 -3.74
N PRO A 125 -8.04 14.92 -4.48
CA PRO A 125 -8.74 13.72 -4.01
C PRO A 125 -7.84 12.48 -3.83
N TRP A 126 -6.62 12.51 -4.35
CA TRP A 126 -5.66 11.39 -4.33
C TRP A 126 -4.46 11.61 -3.41
N LEU A 127 -4.44 12.67 -2.58
CA LEU A 127 -3.33 12.88 -1.67
C LEU A 127 -3.37 11.83 -0.57
N MET A 128 -2.35 10.96 -0.55
CA MET A 128 -2.20 9.96 0.50
C MET A 128 -1.86 10.63 1.84
N HIS A 129 -2.52 10.19 2.90
CA HIS A 129 -2.25 10.69 4.25
C HIS A 129 -1.01 10.01 4.86
N LEU A 130 -0.46 10.61 5.91
CA LEU A 130 0.71 10.09 6.63
C LEU A 130 0.52 8.63 7.05
N THR A 131 -0.68 8.24 7.49
CA THR A 131 -1.01 6.86 7.87
C THR A 131 -0.87 5.88 6.71
N ASP A 132 -1.31 6.27 5.50
CA ASP A 132 -1.22 5.41 4.31
C ASP A 132 0.27 5.19 3.94
N TRP A 133 1.07 6.26 3.99
CA TRP A 133 2.51 6.20 3.73
C TRP A 133 3.25 5.32 4.74
N GLU A 134 2.99 5.52 6.04
CA GLU A 134 3.63 4.73 7.08
C GLU A 134 3.21 3.25 7.02
N LEU A 135 1.96 2.96 6.68
CA LEU A 135 1.51 1.58 6.44
C LEU A 135 2.30 0.92 5.32
N LEU A 136 2.46 1.61 4.17
CA LEU A 136 3.25 1.11 3.04
C LEU A 136 4.73 0.96 3.37
N ARG A 137 5.28 1.82 4.23
CA ARG A 137 6.68 1.77 4.64
C ARG A 137 6.97 0.61 5.58
N THR A 138 6.10 0.37 6.55
CA THR A 138 6.38 -0.49 7.70
C THR A 138 5.83 -1.91 7.57
N SER A 139 4.82 -2.12 6.73
CA SER A 139 4.18 -3.43 6.58
C SER A 139 5.08 -4.44 5.87
N PRO A 140 5.32 -5.63 6.46
CA PRO A 140 5.92 -6.76 5.77
C PRO A 140 4.91 -7.52 4.91
N VAL A 141 3.62 -7.36 5.22
CA VAL A 141 2.51 -7.93 4.46
C VAL A 141 2.20 -7.03 3.27
N PRO A 142 1.95 -7.56 2.07
CA PRO A 142 1.50 -6.79 0.92
C PRO A 142 0.28 -5.93 1.27
N VAL A 143 0.26 -4.69 0.75
CA VAL A 143 -0.82 -3.74 1.02
C VAL A 143 -1.50 -3.33 -0.28
N LEU A 144 -2.79 -3.62 -0.39
CA LEU A 144 -3.64 -3.12 -1.47
C LEU A 144 -4.36 -1.85 -1.00
N LEU A 145 -3.94 -0.71 -1.52
CA LEU A 145 -4.61 0.57 -1.30
C LEU A 145 -5.72 0.77 -2.33
N LEU A 146 -6.94 0.89 -1.84
CA LEU A 146 -8.11 1.17 -2.66
C LEU A 146 -8.25 2.69 -2.85
N LYS A 147 -8.07 3.16 -4.08
CA LYS A 147 -8.29 4.55 -4.48
C LYS A 147 -9.68 4.76 -5.08
N ASN A 148 -10.32 3.68 -5.52
CA ASN A 148 -11.68 3.74 -6.01
C ASN A 148 -12.51 2.56 -5.48
N THR A 149 -13.82 2.71 -5.52
CA THR A 149 -14.77 1.76 -4.93
C THR A 149 -15.42 0.84 -5.96
N ARG A 150 -15.03 0.92 -7.24
CA ARG A 150 -15.57 0.07 -8.29
C ARG A 150 -15.08 -1.37 -8.11
N LEU A 151 -16.00 -2.34 -8.22
CA LEU A 151 -15.67 -3.76 -8.18
C LEU A 151 -14.90 -4.17 -9.43
N TYR A 152 -13.97 -5.10 -9.28
CA TYR A 152 -13.19 -5.62 -10.40
C TYR A 152 -14.01 -6.56 -11.28
N ARG A 153 -14.01 -6.28 -12.57
CA ARG A 153 -14.57 -7.15 -13.59
C ARG A 153 -13.48 -7.43 -14.62
N ARG A 154 -12.77 -8.56 -14.48
CA ARG A 154 -11.63 -8.93 -15.34
C ARG A 154 -10.60 -7.78 -15.43
N PRO A 155 -9.99 -7.37 -14.30
CA PRO A 155 -9.13 -6.20 -14.28
C PRO A 155 -7.87 -6.37 -15.13
N ALA A 156 -7.45 -5.30 -15.80
CA ALA A 156 -6.08 -5.19 -16.25
C ALA A 156 -5.21 -4.83 -15.03
N ILE A 157 -4.17 -5.63 -14.79
CA ILE A 157 -3.21 -5.46 -13.70
C ILE A 157 -1.87 -5.12 -14.32
N LEU A 158 -1.27 -4.00 -13.93
CA LEU A 158 -0.01 -3.50 -14.48
C LEU A 158 1.10 -3.68 -13.45
N ALA A 159 2.05 -4.57 -13.72
CA ALA A 159 3.23 -4.80 -12.89
C ALA A 159 4.35 -3.82 -13.30
N ALA A 160 4.72 -2.92 -12.40
CA ALA A 160 5.81 -1.97 -12.61
C ALA A 160 7.13 -2.60 -12.15
N VAL A 161 7.98 -2.98 -13.10
CA VAL A 161 9.25 -3.70 -12.88
C VAL A 161 10.45 -2.89 -13.36
N ASP A 162 11.62 -3.20 -12.79
CA ASP A 162 12.89 -2.59 -13.18
C ASP A 162 14.00 -3.65 -13.24
N PRO A 163 13.99 -4.52 -14.25
CA PRO A 163 14.93 -5.63 -14.37
C PRO A 163 16.37 -5.22 -14.63
N SER A 164 16.61 -4.02 -15.14
CA SER A 164 17.96 -3.49 -15.36
C SER A 164 18.68 -3.13 -14.05
N HIS A 165 17.98 -3.16 -12.91
CA HIS A 165 18.52 -2.81 -11.60
C HIS A 165 19.24 -1.46 -11.53
N ALA A 166 18.92 -0.54 -12.45
CA ALA A 166 19.53 0.79 -12.56
C ALA A 166 19.49 1.57 -11.23
N HIS A 167 18.72 1.08 -10.26
CA HIS A 167 18.46 1.73 -8.99
C HIS A 167 18.68 0.84 -7.76
N ALA A 168 19.70 -0.03 -7.77
CA ALA A 168 20.11 -0.85 -6.60
C ALA A 168 18.94 -1.52 -5.86
N LYS A 169 18.06 -2.17 -6.61
CA LYS A 169 16.86 -2.84 -6.12
C LYS A 169 17.23 -4.19 -5.47
N PRO A 170 16.59 -4.62 -4.38
CA PRO A 170 16.81 -5.94 -3.82
C PRO A 170 16.52 -7.03 -4.86
N ALA A 171 17.43 -7.99 -4.98
CA ALA A 171 17.23 -9.17 -5.82
C ALA A 171 15.86 -9.82 -5.54
N ARG A 172 15.15 -10.24 -6.57
CA ARG A 172 13.85 -10.91 -6.54
C ARG A 172 12.62 -9.99 -6.34
N LEU A 173 12.75 -8.68 -6.10
CA LEU A 173 11.55 -7.85 -5.91
C LEU A 173 10.67 -7.84 -7.17
N ASP A 174 11.26 -7.81 -8.37
CA ASP A 174 10.48 -7.87 -9.62
C ASP A 174 9.75 -9.19 -9.78
N SER A 175 10.36 -10.29 -9.36
CA SER A 175 9.69 -11.60 -9.35
C SER A 175 8.51 -11.63 -8.37
N GLU A 176 8.62 -10.98 -7.21
CA GLU A 176 7.51 -10.84 -6.27
C GLU A 176 6.38 -9.94 -6.84
N ILE A 177 6.73 -8.87 -7.54
CA ILE A 177 5.78 -7.98 -8.22
C ILE A 177 4.98 -8.78 -9.27
N ILE A 178 5.67 -9.53 -10.13
CA ILE A 178 5.02 -10.37 -11.14
C ILE A 178 4.16 -11.45 -10.49
N ALA A 179 4.68 -12.19 -9.52
CA ALA A 179 3.94 -13.26 -8.85
C ALA A 179 2.67 -12.75 -8.14
N ALA A 180 2.75 -11.56 -7.53
CA ALA A 180 1.59 -10.93 -6.91
C ALA A 180 0.54 -10.49 -7.96
N GLY A 181 1.01 -9.89 -9.06
CA GLY A 181 0.15 -9.47 -10.17
C GLY A 181 -0.53 -10.66 -10.85
N GLU A 182 0.20 -11.75 -11.09
CA GLU A 182 -0.32 -12.97 -11.70
C GLU A 182 -1.35 -13.67 -10.81
N GLY A 183 -1.06 -13.79 -9.51
CA GLY A 183 -1.99 -14.37 -8.54
C GLY A 183 -3.32 -13.62 -8.50
N LEU A 184 -3.30 -12.27 -8.52
CA LEU A 184 -4.50 -11.46 -8.59
C LEU A 184 -5.17 -11.55 -9.97
N ALA A 185 -4.41 -11.51 -11.07
CA ALA A 185 -4.97 -11.61 -12.42
C ALA A 185 -5.71 -12.93 -12.62
N SER A 186 -5.10 -14.05 -12.23
CA SER A 186 -5.70 -15.37 -12.30
C SER A 186 -6.99 -15.45 -11.48
N SER A 187 -6.95 -15.04 -10.21
CA SER A 187 -8.10 -15.12 -9.29
C SER A 187 -9.25 -14.20 -9.71
N LEU A 188 -8.95 -13.01 -10.21
CA LEU A 188 -9.95 -12.03 -10.65
C LEU A 188 -10.36 -12.22 -12.12
N ARG A 189 -9.86 -13.27 -12.81
CA ARG A 189 -10.06 -13.51 -14.24
C ARG A 189 -9.68 -12.31 -15.10
N GLY A 190 -8.61 -11.60 -14.67
CA GLY A 190 -8.07 -10.43 -15.32
C GLY A 190 -6.91 -10.74 -16.26
N SER A 191 -6.13 -9.72 -16.58
CA SER A 191 -4.93 -9.85 -17.39
C SER A 191 -3.74 -9.17 -16.71
N LEU A 192 -2.58 -9.83 -16.72
CA LEU A 192 -1.34 -9.23 -16.26
C LEU A 192 -0.61 -8.57 -17.42
N HIS A 193 -0.20 -7.34 -17.22
CA HIS A 193 0.67 -6.54 -18.07
C HIS A 193 1.94 -6.19 -17.28
N ALA A 194 3.07 -6.04 -17.96
CA ALA A 194 4.30 -5.54 -17.36
C ALA A 194 4.68 -4.21 -17.97
N VAL A 195 5.14 -3.26 -17.14
CA VAL A 195 5.70 -1.99 -17.59
C VAL A 195 7.09 -1.79 -17.02
N HIS A 196 8.00 -1.33 -17.88
CA HIS A 196 9.32 -0.81 -17.50
C HIS A 196 9.47 0.60 -18.05
N ALA A 197 9.74 1.55 -17.14
CA ALA A 197 10.07 2.94 -17.54
C ALA A 197 11.56 3.03 -17.82
N ASN A 198 11.90 3.06 -19.09
CA ASN A 198 13.28 3.17 -19.56
C ASN A 198 13.74 4.63 -19.45
N TYR A 199 14.35 4.94 -18.32
CA TYR A 199 14.92 6.25 -17.99
C TYR A 199 16.37 6.06 -17.55
N PRO A 200 17.32 6.09 -18.49
CA PRO A 200 18.73 5.96 -18.15
C PRO A 200 19.13 7.03 -17.13
N ALA A 201 19.69 6.57 -16.02
CA ALA A 201 20.25 7.50 -15.05
C ALA A 201 21.44 8.21 -15.70
N MET A 202 21.34 9.50 -15.89
CA MET A 202 22.49 10.34 -16.24
C MET A 202 23.39 10.47 -15.01
N VAL A 203 24.01 9.34 -14.62
CA VAL A 203 24.92 9.30 -13.47
C VAL A 203 26.20 10.01 -13.86
N GLY A 204 26.48 11.11 -13.19
CA GLY A 204 27.80 11.73 -13.23
C GLY A 204 28.05 12.79 -14.29
N LEU A 205 27.01 13.32 -14.94
CA LEU A 205 27.16 14.57 -15.68
C LEU A 205 27.30 15.72 -14.70
N THR A 206 28.45 15.84 -14.07
CA THR A 206 28.91 17.16 -13.62
C THR A 206 29.15 17.98 -14.87
N LEU A 207 28.29 18.96 -15.12
CA LEU A 207 28.51 20.02 -16.04
C LEU A 207 29.88 20.63 -15.71
N GLY A 208 30.91 20.30 -16.48
CA GLY A 208 32.26 20.78 -16.21
C GLY A 208 33.39 19.77 -16.34
N ASP A 209 33.13 18.50 -16.68
CA ASP A 209 34.19 17.55 -17.02
C ASP A 209 34.64 17.81 -18.49
N PRO A 210 35.85 18.37 -18.73
CA PRO A 210 36.31 18.74 -20.08
C PRO A 210 36.55 17.54 -21.02
N GLY A 211 36.46 16.30 -20.50
CA GLY A 211 36.69 15.06 -21.25
C GLY A 211 35.44 14.38 -21.80
N LEU A 212 34.24 14.88 -21.49
CA LEU A 212 32.97 14.27 -21.94
C LEU A 212 32.40 15.08 -23.11
N ASP A 213 32.61 14.60 -24.33
CA ASP A 213 31.97 15.17 -25.50
C ASP A 213 30.50 14.73 -25.66
N ALA A 214 29.73 15.50 -26.42
CA ALA A 214 28.31 15.25 -26.66
C ALA A 214 28.04 13.90 -27.35
N VAL A 215 29.01 13.40 -28.10
CA VAL A 215 28.93 12.14 -28.88
C VAL A 215 29.05 10.96 -27.90
N THR A 216 30.04 10.99 -27.00
CA THR A 216 30.24 9.95 -25.97
C THR A 216 29.04 9.89 -25.03
N LEU A 217 28.46 11.02 -24.66
CA LEU A 217 27.23 11.09 -23.87
C LEU A 217 26.04 10.47 -24.59
N SER A 218 25.87 10.81 -25.85
CA SER A 218 24.76 10.28 -26.66
C SER A 218 24.88 8.77 -26.87
N THR A 219 26.09 8.26 -27.17
CA THR A 219 26.32 6.81 -27.35
C THR A 219 26.08 6.04 -26.05
N THR A 220 26.61 6.51 -24.93
CA THR A 220 26.40 5.90 -23.61
C THR A 220 24.92 5.85 -23.24
N TYR A 221 24.18 6.93 -23.47
CA TYR A 221 22.73 6.98 -23.25
C TYR A 221 21.97 5.96 -24.10
N GLN A 222 22.31 5.88 -25.40
CA GLN A 222 21.66 4.93 -26.31
C GLN A 222 21.96 3.48 -25.92
N ASP A 223 23.21 3.20 -25.54
CA ASP A 223 23.60 1.86 -25.10
C ASP A 223 22.90 1.44 -23.80
N GLN A 224 22.80 2.32 -22.82
CA GLN A 224 22.02 2.06 -21.61
C GLN A 224 20.54 1.79 -21.93
N LYS A 225 19.96 2.58 -22.84
CA LYS A 225 18.59 2.40 -23.30
C LYS A 225 18.37 1.06 -23.99
N ARG A 226 19.30 0.63 -24.83
CA ARG A 226 19.26 -0.68 -25.52
C ARG A 226 19.39 -1.84 -24.53
N ARG A 227 20.32 -1.75 -23.56
CA ARG A 227 20.50 -2.75 -22.51
C ARG A 227 19.23 -2.90 -21.68
N ALA A 228 18.68 -1.81 -21.17
CA ALA A 228 17.45 -1.83 -20.38
C ALA A 228 16.26 -2.44 -21.17
N ALA A 229 16.17 -2.17 -22.46
CA ALA A 229 15.16 -2.77 -23.33
C ALA A 229 15.35 -4.29 -23.48
N ALA A 230 16.60 -4.75 -23.67
CA ALA A 230 16.94 -6.16 -23.75
C ALA A 230 16.66 -6.89 -22.44
N ASP A 231 17.06 -6.30 -21.30
CA ASP A 231 16.82 -6.86 -19.96
C ASP A 231 15.33 -6.99 -19.67
N PHE A 232 14.55 -5.97 -19.99
CA PHE A 232 13.09 -6.02 -19.82
C PHE A 232 12.45 -7.09 -20.71
N LYS A 233 12.88 -7.18 -21.97
CA LYS A 233 12.39 -8.21 -22.90
C LYS A 233 12.66 -9.61 -22.34
N ALA A 234 13.91 -9.89 -21.97
CA ALA A 234 14.32 -11.20 -21.43
C ALA A 234 13.57 -11.53 -20.12
N PHE A 235 13.45 -10.55 -19.23
CA PHE A 235 12.68 -10.70 -17.98
C PHE A 235 11.22 -11.02 -18.24
N ALA A 236 10.54 -10.28 -19.12
CA ALA A 236 9.14 -10.46 -19.44
C ALA A 236 8.86 -11.80 -20.16
N GLU A 237 9.82 -12.25 -21.00
CA GLU A 237 9.77 -13.58 -21.64
C GLU A 237 9.85 -14.70 -20.60
N LYS A 238 10.83 -14.61 -19.72
CA LYS A 238 10.98 -15.57 -18.60
C LYS A 238 9.77 -15.60 -17.68
N ALA A 239 9.12 -14.46 -17.50
CA ALA A 239 7.89 -14.33 -16.70
C ALA A 239 6.62 -14.77 -17.46
N GLY A 240 6.71 -15.24 -18.69
CA GLY A 240 5.57 -15.70 -19.48
C GLY A 240 4.61 -14.58 -19.93
N ILE A 241 5.05 -13.31 -19.89
CA ILE A 241 4.21 -12.17 -20.31
C ILE A 241 4.14 -12.15 -21.83
N ALA A 242 2.93 -12.19 -22.40
CA ALA A 242 2.73 -12.11 -23.84
C ALA A 242 3.25 -10.78 -24.42
N PRO A 243 3.82 -10.76 -25.65
CA PRO A 243 4.38 -9.53 -26.24
C PRO A 243 3.42 -8.34 -26.22
N ALA A 244 2.15 -8.53 -26.53
CA ALA A 244 1.12 -7.48 -26.51
C ALA A 244 0.83 -6.90 -25.11
N ARG A 245 1.35 -7.51 -24.03
CA ARG A 245 1.19 -7.07 -22.64
C ARG A 245 2.49 -6.55 -22.03
N ARG A 246 3.53 -6.35 -22.83
CA ARG A 246 4.82 -5.80 -22.44
C ARG A 246 4.87 -4.32 -22.85
N HIS A 247 5.06 -3.44 -21.89
CA HIS A 247 5.05 -1.99 -22.11
C HIS A 247 6.41 -1.43 -21.71
N LEU A 248 7.28 -1.25 -22.71
CA LEU A 248 8.51 -0.49 -22.55
C LEU A 248 8.20 0.98 -22.85
N VAL A 249 8.25 1.82 -21.83
CA VAL A 249 7.95 3.25 -21.96
C VAL A 249 9.22 4.07 -21.72
N SER A 250 9.44 5.11 -22.51
CA SER A 250 10.57 6.03 -22.29
C SER A 250 10.15 7.20 -21.41
N GLY A 251 11.04 7.62 -20.51
CA GLY A 251 10.83 8.79 -19.66
C GLY A 251 10.82 8.49 -18.16
N ASP A 252 10.73 9.56 -17.36
CA ASP A 252 10.70 9.48 -15.89
C ASP A 252 9.56 8.57 -15.44
N PRO A 253 9.85 7.54 -14.63
CA PRO A 253 8.84 6.62 -14.09
C PRO A 253 7.64 7.31 -13.44
N VAL A 254 7.83 8.50 -12.89
CA VAL A 254 6.79 9.30 -12.23
C VAL A 254 5.65 9.68 -13.17
N TYR A 255 5.94 9.85 -14.44
CA TYR A 255 4.95 10.16 -15.49
C TYR A 255 4.65 8.94 -16.35
N ALA A 256 5.67 8.20 -16.73
CA ALA A 256 5.56 7.07 -17.64
C ALA A 256 4.69 5.93 -17.10
N ILE A 257 4.79 5.59 -15.79
CA ILE A 257 3.99 4.52 -15.19
C ILE A 257 2.50 4.90 -15.08
N PRO A 258 2.11 6.09 -14.56
CA PRO A 258 0.73 6.52 -14.57
C PRO A 258 0.10 6.62 -15.97
N ASP A 259 0.87 7.04 -16.97
CA ASP A 259 0.37 7.11 -18.35
C ASP A 259 0.20 5.73 -18.95
N ALA A 260 1.12 4.79 -18.70
CA ALA A 260 0.93 3.38 -19.07
C ALA A 260 -0.28 2.77 -18.36
N ALA A 261 -0.54 3.11 -17.09
CA ALA A 261 -1.72 2.65 -16.36
C ALA A 261 -3.02 3.17 -16.99
N LYS A 262 -3.05 4.43 -17.45
CA LYS A 262 -4.19 4.99 -18.20
C LYS A 262 -4.36 4.30 -19.56
N ALA A 263 -3.29 4.17 -20.33
CA ALA A 263 -3.32 3.56 -21.66
C ALA A 263 -3.80 2.11 -21.64
N THR A 264 -3.37 1.33 -20.65
CA THR A 264 -3.79 -0.05 -20.43
C THR A 264 -5.13 -0.18 -19.72
N ARG A 265 -5.72 0.94 -19.28
CA ARG A 265 -6.91 0.97 -18.40
C ARG A 265 -6.72 0.09 -17.15
N ALA A 266 -5.51 0.10 -16.60
CA ALA A 266 -5.19 -0.69 -15.44
C ALA A 266 -6.09 -0.32 -14.26
N GLN A 267 -6.64 -1.34 -13.61
CA GLN A 267 -7.44 -1.17 -12.40
C GLN A 267 -6.60 -1.37 -11.13
N ILE A 268 -5.47 -2.06 -11.27
CA ILE A 268 -4.48 -2.26 -10.21
C ILE A 268 -3.09 -2.05 -10.81
N VAL A 269 -2.26 -1.26 -10.15
CA VAL A 269 -0.82 -1.24 -10.40
C VAL A 269 -0.14 -2.01 -9.27
N VAL A 270 0.72 -2.97 -9.62
CA VAL A 270 1.56 -3.69 -8.65
C VAL A 270 2.97 -3.13 -8.72
N MET A 271 3.51 -2.72 -7.58
CA MET A 271 4.85 -2.17 -7.52
C MET A 271 5.56 -2.51 -6.21
N GLY A 272 6.87 -2.42 -6.23
CA GLY A 272 7.70 -2.56 -5.04
C GLY A 272 7.89 -1.23 -4.33
N ALA A 273 7.93 -1.24 -3.02
CA ALA A 273 8.32 -0.09 -2.22
C ALA A 273 9.50 -0.46 -1.32
N VAL A 274 10.70 0.01 -1.68
CA VAL A 274 11.95 -0.28 -0.96
C VAL A 274 12.78 0.97 -0.83
N SER A 275 13.44 1.11 0.31
CA SER A 275 14.47 2.13 0.52
C SER A 275 15.80 1.68 -0.06
N ARG A 276 16.50 2.61 -0.72
CA ARG A 276 17.82 2.40 -1.35
C ARG A 276 18.99 2.26 -0.37
N SER A 277 18.84 2.66 0.86
CA SER A 277 19.93 2.67 1.81
C SER A 277 19.66 1.74 2.97
N GLY A 278 20.65 0.93 3.35
CA GLY A 278 20.71 0.22 4.63
C GLY A 278 20.66 1.13 5.86
N LEU A 279 20.37 2.41 5.68
CA LEU A 279 20.15 3.41 6.70
C LEU A 279 18.84 3.11 7.46
N LYS A 280 18.87 3.33 8.74
CA LYS A 280 17.86 3.03 9.77
C LYS A 280 16.44 3.61 9.54
N ARG A 281 16.17 4.34 8.45
CA ARG A 281 14.85 4.87 8.07
C ARG A 281 14.34 4.21 6.82
N VAL A 282 13.14 3.63 6.90
CA VAL A 282 12.43 3.03 5.76
C VAL A 282 11.84 4.17 4.93
N PHE A 283 12.44 4.44 3.78
CA PHE A 283 11.84 5.31 2.77
C PHE A 283 11.21 4.44 1.68
N ILE A 284 9.98 4.75 1.32
CA ILE A 284 9.48 4.41 -0.01
C ILE A 284 10.23 5.38 -0.91
N GLY A 285 11.10 4.95 -1.81
CA GLY A 285 11.95 5.88 -2.58
C GLY A 285 11.12 7.02 -3.20
N ASN A 286 11.70 8.23 -3.30
CA ASN A 286 11.00 9.44 -3.80
C ASN A 286 10.26 9.19 -5.12
N THR A 287 10.82 8.40 -6.02
CA THR A 287 10.17 8.01 -7.28
C THR A 287 8.90 7.21 -7.02
N ALA A 288 8.96 6.21 -6.13
CA ALA A 288 7.79 5.38 -5.81
C ALA A 288 6.69 6.20 -5.13
N GLU A 289 7.03 7.13 -4.23
CA GLU A 289 6.05 8.04 -3.59
C GLU A 289 5.35 8.92 -4.63
N ARG A 290 6.10 9.50 -5.55
CA ARG A 290 5.54 10.34 -6.63
C ARG A 290 4.66 9.54 -7.58
N VAL A 291 5.09 8.32 -7.98
CA VAL A 291 4.28 7.40 -8.79
C VAL A 291 2.98 7.06 -8.07
N LEU A 292 3.07 6.62 -6.80
CA LEU A 292 1.90 6.26 -5.99
C LEU A 292 0.87 7.38 -5.91
N ASN A 293 1.31 8.63 -5.72
CA ASN A 293 0.40 9.78 -5.70
C ASN A 293 -0.28 10.04 -7.05
N SER A 294 0.39 9.78 -8.16
CA SER A 294 -0.09 10.09 -9.52
C SER A 294 -0.95 8.99 -10.12
N LEU A 295 -0.96 7.78 -9.54
CA LEU A 295 -1.74 6.66 -10.09
C LEU A 295 -3.24 6.87 -9.95
N PRO A 296 -4.03 6.69 -11.04
CA PRO A 296 -5.49 6.89 -11.02
C PRO A 296 -6.27 5.66 -10.55
N CYS A 297 -5.60 4.58 -10.22
CA CYS A 297 -6.18 3.27 -9.91
C CYS A 297 -5.66 2.74 -8.57
N ASP A 298 -6.17 1.60 -8.13
CA ASP A 298 -5.73 0.94 -6.92
C ASP A 298 -4.27 0.48 -7.04
N VAL A 299 -3.60 0.36 -5.91
CA VAL A 299 -2.17 0.02 -5.91
C VAL A 299 -1.89 -1.12 -4.94
N LEU A 300 -1.30 -2.19 -5.43
CA LEU A 300 -0.73 -3.24 -4.61
C LEU A 300 0.76 -2.99 -4.43
N VAL A 301 1.17 -2.75 -3.20
CA VAL A 301 2.58 -2.58 -2.84
C VAL A 301 3.09 -3.87 -2.22
N VAL A 302 4.15 -4.42 -2.79
CA VAL A 302 4.82 -5.61 -2.31
C VAL A 302 6.22 -5.30 -1.77
N LYS A 303 6.71 -6.16 -0.89
CA LYS A 303 8.02 -6.07 -0.28
C LYS A 303 8.92 -7.21 -0.76
N PRO A 304 10.26 -7.04 -0.71
CA PRO A 304 11.16 -8.13 -1.00
C PRO A 304 11.01 -9.26 0.03
N PRO A 305 11.34 -10.50 -0.33
CA PRO A 305 11.39 -11.60 0.63
C PRO A 305 12.24 -11.24 1.86
N ARG A 306 11.82 -11.68 3.05
CA ARG A 306 12.47 -11.39 4.33
C ARG A 306 12.46 -9.92 4.76
N PHE A 307 11.53 -9.12 4.25
CA PHE A 307 11.30 -7.79 4.81
C PHE A 307 10.65 -7.93 6.20
N GLU A 308 11.31 -7.39 7.22
CA GLU A 308 10.82 -7.45 8.60
C GLU A 308 9.94 -6.25 8.93
N ALA A 309 8.89 -6.50 9.74
CA ALA A 309 8.07 -5.43 10.28
C ALA A 309 8.91 -4.53 11.20
N ARG A 310 8.95 -3.23 10.90
CA ARG A 310 9.65 -2.27 11.75
C ARG A 310 8.69 -1.58 12.72
N VAL A 311 7.83 -2.37 13.30
CA VAL A 311 6.82 -1.95 14.26
C VAL A 311 7.03 -2.73 15.54
N ASN A 312 6.97 -2.06 16.68
CA ASN A 312 7.03 -2.75 17.97
C ASN A 312 5.89 -3.76 18.06
N GLY A 313 6.20 -5.01 18.39
CA GLY A 313 5.21 -6.08 18.51
C GLY A 313 4.19 -5.88 19.65
N LYS A 314 4.52 -5.03 20.65
CA LYS A 314 3.61 -4.69 21.75
C LYS A 314 2.70 -3.52 21.36
N ALA A 315 1.40 -3.66 21.61
CA ALA A 315 0.44 -2.56 21.48
C ALA A 315 0.79 -1.44 22.47
N ARG A 316 0.62 -0.19 22.02
CA ARG A 316 0.83 0.98 22.88
C ARG A 316 -0.40 1.29 23.73
N GLY A 317 -1.54 0.72 23.37
CA GLY A 317 -2.79 0.90 24.09
C GLY A 317 -3.44 2.28 23.89
N MET A 318 -4.11 2.77 24.91
CA MET A 318 -4.79 4.07 24.89
C MET A 318 -3.78 5.22 25.09
N ARG A 319 -3.86 6.23 24.23
CA ARG A 319 -3.10 7.47 24.44
C ARG A 319 -3.88 8.40 25.36
N VAL A 320 -3.37 8.59 26.56
CA VAL A 320 -3.93 9.54 27.52
C VAL A 320 -3.14 10.84 27.44
N VAL A 321 -3.83 11.97 27.30
CA VAL A 321 -3.23 13.30 27.26
C VAL A 321 -3.70 14.07 28.48
N ALA A 322 -2.75 14.44 29.35
CA ALA A 322 -3.05 15.33 30.47
C ALA A 322 -3.32 16.75 29.94
N PRO A 323 -4.25 17.50 30.54
CA PRO A 323 -4.43 18.91 30.22
C PRO A 323 -3.13 19.69 30.51
N PRO A 324 -2.86 20.77 29.75
CA PRO A 324 -1.75 21.63 30.07
C PRO A 324 -1.90 22.17 31.48
N PRO A 325 -0.80 22.36 32.24
CA PRO A 325 -0.87 22.97 33.57
C PRO A 325 -1.55 24.34 33.45
N LEU A 326 -2.51 24.60 34.35
CA LEU A 326 -3.16 25.89 34.43
C LEU A 326 -2.06 26.94 34.61
N MET A 327 -1.95 27.88 33.67
CA MET A 327 -1.09 29.06 33.94
C MET A 327 -1.58 29.77 35.19
N PRO A 328 -0.70 30.10 36.11
CA PRO A 328 -1.11 30.96 37.24
C PRO A 328 -1.66 32.26 36.66
N LEU A 329 -2.86 32.61 37.10
CA LEU A 329 -3.43 33.91 36.76
C LEU A 329 -2.45 34.99 37.16
N PRO A 330 -2.18 35.98 36.30
CA PRO A 330 -1.35 37.13 36.73
C PRO A 330 -2.04 37.82 37.89
N VAL A 331 -1.30 37.97 38.97
CA VAL A 331 -1.73 38.70 40.20
C VAL A 331 -1.77 40.17 39.89
#